data_057f8698b704da7c467fdbec8f1f7d44
#
_entry.id   057f8698b704da7c467fdbec8f1f7d44
#
_cell.length_a   1.000
_cell.length_b   1.000
_cell.length_c   1.000
_cell.angle_alpha   90.00
_cell.angle_beta   90.00
_cell.angle_gamma   90.00
#
_symmetry.space_group_name_H-M   'P 1'
#
loop_
_entity.id
_entity.type
_entity.pdbx_description
1 polymer ?
#
loop_
_entity_poly.entity_id
_entity_poly.type
_entity_poly.pdbx_seq_one_letter_code
_entity_poly.pdbx_strand_id
1 'polypeptide(L)'
;IFGLLLRKVAVSRFTGTLATLIRSGVPLLQALKIVESTAGNEVFSRVIRDAADGVRNGESLAEPMARSGEFPSMVTRMIGVGEKTGALEIMLFKIQEFYDSEVRALVDQLTALLEPVVMVFMGVVVGFIIVALFMPIMSLSSIV
;
A
#
# COMPACT_ATOMS: atom_id res chain seq x y z
N ILE A 1 2.58 -11.32 0.72
CA ILE A 1 1.54 -10.58 -0.02
C ILE A 1 1.07 -9.36 0.78
N PHE A 2 0.79 -9.54 2.05
CA PHE A 2 0.35 -8.45 2.92
C PHE A 2 1.42 -7.36 3.10
N GLY A 3 2.68 -7.76 3.33
CA GLY A 3 3.80 -6.82 3.45
C GLY A 3 4.05 -6.03 2.18
N LEU A 4 3.90 -6.66 1.02
CA LEU A 4 4.03 -6.01 -0.27
C LEU A 4 2.93 -4.97 -0.50
N LEU A 5 1.69 -5.31 -0.14
CA LEU A 5 0.55 -4.39 -0.23
C LEU A 5 0.76 -3.16 0.68
N LEU A 6 1.16 -3.38 1.92
CA LEU A 6 1.42 -2.29 2.87
C LEU A 6 2.53 -1.36 2.38
N ARG A 7 3.60 -1.92 1.80
CA ARG A 7 4.69 -1.13 1.23
C ARG A 7 4.22 -0.28 0.06
N LYS A 8 3.42 -0.84 -0.85
CA LYS A 8 2.84 -0.11 -1.99
C LYS A 8 1.91 1.02 -1.53
N VAL A 9 1.07 0.75 -0.54
CA VAL A 9 0.19 1.77 0.06
C VAL A 9 1.01 2.88 0.70
N ALA A 10 2.08 2.54 1.42
CA ALA A 10 2.95 3.53 2.05
C ALA A 10 3.64 4.42 1.01
N VAL A 11 4.14 3.85 -0.08
CA VAL A 11 4.76 4.61 -1.18
C VAL A 11 3.74 5.53 -1.85
N SER A 12 2.56 5.03 -2.15
CA SER A 12 1.49 5.83 -2.75
C SER A 12 1.10 7.02 -1.86
N ARG A 13 0.90 6.76 -0.58
CA ARG A 13 0.55 7.80 0.40
C ARG A 13 1.65 8.84 0.54
N PHE A 14 2.90 8.39 0.66
CA PHE A 14 4.06 9.28 0.74
C PHE A 14 4.15 10.19 -0.48
N THR A 15 4.15 9.64 -1.68
CA THR A 15 4.30 10.40 -2.92
C THR A 15 3.14 11.34 -3.16
N GLY A 16 1.91 10.92 -2.90
CA GLY A 16 0.72 11.73 -3.06
C GLY A 16 0.66 12.89 -2.09
N THR A 17 0.96 12.66 -0.82
CA THR A 17 0.98 13.71 0.21
C THR A 17 2.09 14.73 -0.07
N LEU A 18 3.29 14.25 -0.39
CA LEU A 18 4.42 15.11 -0.71
C LEU A 18 4.14 15.96 -1.95
N ALA A 19 3.59 15.35 -3.00
CA ALA A 19 3.22 16.05 -4.23
C ALA A 19 2.20 17.15 -3.97
N THR A 20 1.18 16.86 -3.20
CA THR A 20 0.12 17.82 -2.85
C THR A 20 0.67 19.00 -2.05
N LEU A 21 1.56 18.75 -1.09
CA LEU A 21 2.18 19.80 -0.29
C LEU A 21 3.09 20.70 -1.13
N ILE A 22 3.90 20.12 -2.02
CA ILE A 22 4.76 20.88 -2.93
C ILE A 22 3.90 21.72 -3.88
N ARG A 23 2.83 21.16 -4.42
CA ARG A 23 1.89 21.87 -5.29
C ARG A 23 1.25 23.06 -4.58
N SER A 24 1.00 22.94 -3.29
CA SER A 24 0.43 24.01 -2.47
C SER A 24 1.46 25.10 -2.10
N GLY A 25 2.70 24.96 -2.53
CA GLY A 25 3.76 25.93 -2.26
C GLY A 25 4.54 25.70 -0.98
N VAL A 26 4.35 24.55 -0.31
CA VAL A 26 5.09 24.21 0.90
C VAL A 26 6.53 23.86 0.52
N PRO A 27 7.55 24.44 1.18
CA PRO A 27 8.94 24.10 0.93
C PRO A 27 9.21 22.61 1.18
N LEU A 28 10.12 22.02 0.40
CA LEU A 28 10.42 20.57 0.43
C LEU A 28 10.73 20.06 1.84
N LEU A 29 11.60 20.75 2.59
CA LEU A 29 11.95 20.33 3.95
C LEU A 29 10.77 20.32 4.90
N GLN A 30 9.92 21.32 4.82
CA GLN A 30 8.72 21.41 5.63
C GLN A 30 7.71 20.32 5.23
N ALA A 31 7.55 20.09 3.94
CA ALA A 31 6.71 19.03 3.40
C ALA A 31 7.17 17.65 3.88
N LEU A 32 8.48 17.39 3.87
CA LEU A 32 9.05 16.13 4.37
C LEU A 32 8.77 15.91 5.86
N LYS A 33 8.83 16.95 6.67
CA LYS A 33 8.48 16.87 8.11
C LYS A 33 7.01 16.50 8.32
N ILE A 34 6.11 17.08 7.54
CA ILE A 34 4.67 16.79 7.59
C ILE A 34 4.43 15.32 7.20
N VAL A 35 5.05 14.87 6.12
CA VAL A 35 4.89 13.50 5.62
C VAL A 35 5.49 12.49 6.59
N GLU A 36 6.61 12.80 7.25
CA GLU A 36 7.19 11.99 8.32
C GLU A 36 6.18 11.71 9.43
N SER A 37 5.48 12.75 9.88
CA SER A 37 4.50 12.62 10.96
C SER A 37 3.27 11.80 10.57
N THR A 38 2.97 11.68 9.29
CA THR A 38 1.80 10.96 8.77
C THR A 38 2.14 9.59 8.17
N ALA A 39 3.39 9.17 8.22
CA ALA A 39 3.84 7.93 7.57
C ALA A 39 3.20 6.65 8.14
N GLY A 40 2.78 6.67 9.40
CA GLY A 40 2.10 5.54 10.05
C GLY A 40 2.97 4.31 10.27
N ASN A 41 4.25 4.35 9.91
CA ASN A 41 5.21 3.26 10.01
C ASN A 41 6.57 3.83 10.43
N GLU A 42 7.14 3.27 11.48
CA GLU A 42 8.42 3.70 12.06
C GLU A 42 9.57 3.64 11.04
N VAL A 43 9.60 2.58 10.22
CA VAL A 43 10.66 2.41 9.21
C VAL A 43 10.58 3.51 8.17
N PHE A 44 9.41 3.81 7.65
CA PHE A 44 9.20 4.89 6.68
C PHE A 44 9.47 6.25 7.30
N SER A 45 9.02 6.50 8.52
CA SER A 45 9.32 7.73 9.24
C SER A 45 10.82 7.99 9.35
N ARG A 46 11.57 6.95 9.68
CA ARG A 46 13.05 7.05 9.78
C ARG A 46 13.68 7.39 8.43
N VAL A 47 13.24 6.70 7.38
CA VAL A 47 13.76 6.96 6.02
C VAL A 47 13.47 8.39 5.58
N ILE A 48 12.26 8.88 5.85
CA ILE A 48 11.87 10.26 5.51
C ILE A 48 12.68 11.27 6.31
N ARG A 49 12.93 11.00 7.57
CA ARG A 49 13.78 11.84 8.43
C ARG A 49 15.21 11.91 7.90
N ASP A 50 15.79 10.76 7.55
CA ASP A 50 17.12 10.68 6.96
C ASP A 50 17.18 11.41 5.62
N ALA A 51 16.14 11.30 4.82
CA ALA A 51 16.03 12.03 3.55
C ALA A 51 15.96 13.55 3.78
N ALA A 52 15.19 13.99 4.78
CA ALA A 52 15.10 15.41 5.13
C ALA A 52 16.46 15.96 5.61
N ASP A 53 17.18 15.19 6.41
CA ASP A 53 18.52 15.56 6.87
C ASP A 53 19.50 15.63 5.70
N GLY A 54 19.42 14.68 4.75
CA GLY A 54 20.23 14.71 3.53
C GLY A 54 19.97 15.95 2.69
N VAL A 55 18.71 16.29 2.47
CA VAL A 55 18.31 17.49 1.71
C VAL A 55 18.80 18.76 2.42
N ARG A 56 18.71 18.81 3.74
CA ARG A 56 19.21 19.94 4.51
C ARG A 56 20.73 20.12 4.33
N ASN A 57 21.46 19.04 4.17
CA ASN A 57 22.90 19.04 3.95
C ASN A 57 23.30 19.20 2.47
N GLY A 58 22.35 19.46 1.57
CA GLY A 58 22.59 19.67 0.16
C GLY A 58 22.55 18.43 -0.71
N GLU A 59 22.18 17.28 -0.17
CA GLU A 59 21.96 16.07 -0.97
C GLU A 59 20.64 16.16 -1.75
N SER A 60 20.53 15.39 -2.83
CA SER A 60 19.24 15.19 -3.51
C SER A 60 18.31 14.36 -2.61
N LEU A 61 17.00 14.49 -2.80
CA LEU A 61 16.03 13.66 -2.09
C LEU A 61 16.17 12.18 -2.48
N ALA A 62 16.48 11.91 -3.75
CA ALA A 62 16.58 10.55 -4.28
C ALA A 62 17.72 9.74 -3.65
N GLU A 63 18.86 10.35 -3.32
CA GLU A 63 20.02 9.63 -2.79
C GLU A 63 19.76 8.94 -1.46
N PRO A 64 19.32 9.64 -0.39
CA PRO A 64 19.06 8.98 0.88
C PRO A 64 17.90 7.97 0.78
N MET A 65 16.91 8.22 -0.06
CA MET A 65 15.83 7.26 -0.30
C MET A 65 16.34 5.98 -0.96
N ALA A 66 17.24 6.09 -1.94
CA ALA A 66 17.85 4.94 -2.59
C ALA A 66 18.74 4.14 -1.62
N ARG A 67 19.50 4.82 -0.78
CA ARG A 67 20.37 4.17 0.23
C ARG A 67 19.55 3.37 1.25
N SER A 68 18.35 3.79 1.57
CA SER A 68 17.50 3.11 2.56
C SER A 68 17.06 1.71 2.13
N GLY A 69 16.94 1.46 0.83
CA GLY A 69 16.43 0.21 0.28
C GLY A 69 14.92 0.00 0.48
N GLU A 70 14.22 0.94 1.10
CA GLU A 70 12.79 0.82 1.39
C GLU A 70 11.90 1.28 0.23
N PHE A 71 12.45 2.08 -0.67
CA PHE A 71 11.74 2.54 -1.85
C PHE A 71 12.19 1.77 -3.10
N PRO A 72 11.24 1.38 -3.98
CA PRO A 72 11.61 0.77 -5.25
C PRO A 72 12.52 1.66 -6.08
N SER A 73 13.43 1.06 -6.85
CA SER A 73 14.38 1.80 -7.67
C SER A 73 13.71 2.71 -8.69
N MET A 74 12.55 2.33 -9.19
CA MET A 74 11.77 3.17 -10.10
C MET A 74 11.37 4.49 -9.42
N VAL A 75 10.92 4.43 -8.17
CA VAL A 75 10.52 5.62 -7.39
C VAL A 75 11.69 6.56 -7.21
N THR A 76 12.83 6.06 -6.76
CA THR A 76 14.01 6.90 -6.51
C THR A 76 14.57 7.50 -7.79
N ARG A 77 14.54 6.76 -8.89
CA ARG A 77 14.95 7.28 -10.21
C ARG A 77 14.03 8.40 -10.70
N MET A 78 12.72 8.22 -10.59
CA MET A 78 11.74 9.23 -10.99
C MET A 78 11.87 10.50 -10.15
N ILE A 79 12.08 10.37 -8.84
CA ILE A 79 12.34 11.50 -7.95
C ILE A 79 13.63 12.23 -8.38
N GLY A 80 14.69 11.48 -8.66
CA GLY A 80 15.94 12.05 -9.13
C GLY A 80 15.80 12.83 -10.43
N VAL A 81 15.06 12.31 -11.39
CA VAL A 81 14.74 13.00 -12.65
C VAL A 81 13.92 14.26 -12.39
N GLY A 82 12.90 14.17 -11.52
CA GLY A 82 12.07 15.32 -11.15
C GLY A 82 12.87 16.44 -10.50
N GLU A 83 13.81 16.12 -9.63
CA GLU A 83 14.70 17.09 -9.00
C GLU A 83 15.60 17.80 -10.00
N LYS A 84 16.19 17.03 -10.95
CA LYS A 84 17.08 17.58 -11.97
C LYS A 84 16.38 18.47 -12.99
N THR A 85 15.13 18.14 -13.31
CA THR A 85 14.35 18.85 -14.34
C THR A 85 13.42 19.93 -13.78
N GLY A 86 13.33 20.05 -12.44
CA GLY A 86 12.39 20.94 -11.79
C GLY A 86 10.93 20.48 -11.85
N ALA A 87 10.70 19.21 -12.16
CA ALA A 87 9.37 18.60 -12.31
C ALA A 87 9.07 17.57 -11.21
N LEU A 88 9.58 17.79 -10.00
CA LEU A 88 9.41 16.87 -8.88
C LEU A 88 7.94 16.59 -8.58
N GLU A 89 7.11 17.62 -8.55
CA GLU A 89 5.67 17.51 -8.34
C GLU A 89 5.01 16.56 -9.34
N ILE A 90 5.30 16.75 -10.63
CA ILE A 90 4.73 15.94 -11.71
C ILE A 90 5.16 14.48 -11.56
N MET A 91 6.44 14.24 -11.26
CA MET A 91 6.97 12.88 -11.06
C MET A 91 6.34 12.20 -9.86
N LEU A 92 6.15 12.91 -8.76
CA LEU A 92 5.50 12.37 -7.56
C LEU A 92 4.04 11.99 -7.83
N PHE A 93 3.29 12.80 -8.57
CA PHE A 93 1.92 12.44 -8.96
C PHE A 93 1.87 11.24 -9.88
N LYS A 94 2.81 11.09 -10.82
CA LYS A 94 2.91 9.90 -11.66
C LYS A 94 3.20 8.63 -10.86
N ILE A 95 4.07 8.71 -9.87
CA ILE A 95 4.36 7.60 -8.96
C ILE A 95 3.12 7.22 -8.18
N GLN A 96 2.40 8.20 -7.63
CA GLN A 96 1.15 7.98 -6.90
C GLN A 96 0.14 7.25 -7.77
N GLU A 97 -0.10 7.73 -8.97
CA GLU A 97 -1.05 7.14 -9.92
C GLU A 97 -0.70 5.68 -10.23
N PHE A 98 0.57 5.41 -10.49
CA PHE A 98 1.05 4.05 -10.75
C PHE A 98 0.81 3.13 -9.56
N TYR A 99 1.18 3.55 -8.34
CA TYR A 99 1.01 2.72 -7.15
C TYR A 99 -0.44 2.59 -6.70
N ASP A 100 -1.28 3.58 -6.90
CA ASP A 100 -2.72 3.46 -6.68
C ASP A 100 -3.32 2.40 -7.59
N SER A 101 -2.93 2.35 -8.85
CA SER A 101 -3.32 1.31 -9.81
C SER A 101 -2.87 -0.09 -9.34
N GLU A 102 -1.63 -0.21 -8.89
CA GLU A 102 -1.07 -1.47 -8.36
C GLU A 102 -1.81 -1.94 -7.10
N VAL A 103 -2.12 -1.01 -6.19
CA VAL A 103 -2.88 -1.32 -4.97
C VAL A 103 -4.29 -1.81 -5.33
N ARG A 104 -4.97 -1.14 -6.25
CA ARG A 104 -6.31 -1.58 -6.71
C ARG A 104 -6.26 -2.97 -7.32
N ALA A 105 -5.28 -3.26 -8.16
CA ALA A 105 -5.11 -4.58 -8.76
C ALA A 105 -4.91 -5.67 -7.71
N LEU A 106 -4.10 -5.41 -6.67
CA LEU A 106 -3.89 -6.35 -5.56
C LEU A 106 -5.16 -6.55 -4.73
N VAL A 107 -5.90 -5.49 -4.45
CA VAL A 107 -7.18 -5.55 -3.73
C VAL A 107 -8.19 -6.36 -4.53
N ASP A 108 -8.27 -6.15 -5.84
CA ASP A 108 -9.16 -6.89 -6.73
C ASP A 108 -8.80 -8.38 -6.74
N GLN A 109 -7.52 -8.72 -6.80
CA GLN A 109 -7.05 -10.11 -6.72
C GLN A 109 -7.41 -10.76 -5.37
N LEU A 110 -7.24 -10.05 -4.27
CA LEU A 110 -7.61 -10.55 -2.94
C LEU A 110 -9.13 -10.76 -2.83
N THR A 111 -9.91 -9.84 -3.36
CA THR A 111 -11.37 -9.95 -3.38
C THR A 111 -11.82 -11.14 -4.25
N ALA A 112 -11.19 -11.34 -5.40
CA ALA A 112 -11.47 -12.48 -6.26
C ALA A 112 -11.14 -13.83 -5.60
N LEU A 113 -10.13 -13.88 -4.72
CA LEU A 113 -9.80 -15.07 -3.94
C LEU A 113 -10.79 -15.32 -2.78
N LEU A 114 -11.45 -14.29 -2.29
CA LEU A 114 -12.45 -14.42 -1.22
C LEU A 114 -13.73 -15.10 -1.72
N GLU A 115 -14.11 -14.88 -2.96
CA GLU A 115 -15.34 -15.45 -3.53
C GLU A 115 -15.37 -16.99 -3.46
N PRO A 116 -14.35 -17.73 -3.94
CA PRO A 116 -14.33 -19.20 -3.78
C PRO A 116 -14.31 -19.65 -2.33
N VAL A 117 -13.63 -18.93 -1.46
CA VAL A 117 -13.56 -19.26 -0.02
C VAL A 117 -14.94 -19.14 0.62
N VAL A 118 -15.67 -18.08 0.32
CA VAL A 118 -17.04 -17.87 0.81
C VAL A 118 -17.97 -18.95 0.27
N MET A 119 -17.85 -19.31 -1.00
CA MET A 119 -18.64 -20.39 -1.61
C MET A 119 -18.40 -21.73 -0.92
N VAL A 120 -17.14 -22.10 -0.68
CA VAL A 120 -16.79 -23.34 0.02
C VAL A 120 -17.35 -23.32 1.45
N PHE A 121 -17.18 -22.22 2.16
CA PHE A 121 -17.69 -22.05 3.53
C PHE A 121 -19.23 -22.21 3.58
N MET A 122 -19.95 -21.55 2.68
CA MET A 122 -21.40 -21.66 2.57
C MET A 122 -21.84 -23.08 2.21
N GLY A 123 -21.11 -23.73 1.32
CA GLY A 123 -21.36 -25.13 0.96
C GLY A 123 -21.21 -26.10 2.14
N VAL A 124 -20.18 -25.90 2.97
CA VAL A 124 -19.96 -26.68 4.19
C VAL A 124 -21.09 -26.45 5.20
N VAL A 125 -21.47 -25.18 5.42
CA VAL A 125 -22.57 -24.85 6.35
C VAL A 125 -23.88 -25.45 5.90
N VAL A 126 -24.25 -25.31 4.64
CA VAL A 126 -25.49 -25.87 4.08
C VAL A 126 -25.46 -27.39 4.13
N GLY A 127 -24.34 -28.02 3.78
CA GLY A 127 -24.17 -29.47 3.88
C GLY A 127 -24.33 -29.99 5.31
N PHE A 128 -23.78 -29.31 6.28
CA PHE A 128 -23.95 -29.64 7.69
C PHE A 128 -25.41 -29.53 8.15
N ILE A 129 -26.11 -28.50 7.73
CA ILE A 129 -27.54 -28.31 8.04
C ILE A 129 -28.37 -29.45 7.45
N ILE A 130 -28.12 -29.83 6.19
CA ILE A 130 -28.81 -30.94 5.51
C ILE A 130 -28.59 -32.24 6.26
N VAL A 131 -27.35 -32.58 6.60
CA VAL A 131 -27.05 -33.82 7.37
C VAL A 131 -27.74 -33.80 8.72
N ALA A 132 -27.70 -32.66 9.43
CA ALA A 132 -28.33 -32.52 10.73
C ALA A 132 -29.86 -32.70 10.68
N LEU A 133 -30.50 -32.29 9.59
CA LEU A 133 -31.95 -32.45 9.39
C LEU A 133 -32.35 -33.86 8.97
N PHE A 134 -31.52 -34.53 8.13
CA PHE A 134 -31.81 -35.88 7.67
C PHE A 134 -31.50 -36.96 8.69
N MET A 135 -30.57 -36.77 9.61
CA MET A 135 -30.24 -37.76 10.66
C MET A 135 -31.46 -38.20 11.50
N PRO A 136 -32.25 -37.26 12.07
CA PRO A 136 -33.44 -37.65 12.83
C PRO A 136 -34.48 -38.38 11.99
N ILE A 137 -34.64 -38.01 10.72
CA ILE A 137 -35.63 -38.59 9.82
C ILE A 137 -35.24 -40.04 9.50
N MET A 138 -33.98 -40.32 9.23
CA MET A 138 -33.52 -41.70 9.00
C MET A 138 -33.61 -42.56 10.26
N SER A 139 -33.37 -41.98 11.43
CA SER A 139 -33.49 -42.65 12.71
C SER A 139 -34.95 -43.05 12.99
N LEU A 140 -35.88 -42.20 12.67
CA LEU A 140 -37.33 -42.49 12.79
C LEU A 140 -37.78 -43.60 11.82
N SER A 141 -37.24 -43.61 10.61
CA SER A 141 -37.53 -44.62 9.60
C SER A 141 -37.04 -46.03 10.02
N SER A 142 -35.98 -46.11 10.80
CA SER A 142 -35.46 -47.40 11.29
C SER A 142 -36.21 -47.98 12.49
N ILE A 143 -37.10 -47.20 13.11
CA ILE A 143 -37.92 -47.62 14.24
C ILE A 143 -39.28 -48.17 13.77
N VAL A 144 -39.70 -47.84 12.58
CA VAL A 144 -40.90 -48.34 11.94
C VAL A 144 -40.59 -49.56 11.07
#